data_fb5e240fa6cd3b545a48d1a32d6451a4
#
_entry.id   fb5e240fa6cd3b545a48d1a32d6451a4
#
_cell.length_a   1.000
_cell.length_b   1.000
_cell.length_c   1.000
_cell.angle_alpha   90.00
_cell.angle_beta   90.00
_cell.angle_gamma   90.00
#
_symmetry.space_group_name_H-M   'P 1'
#
loop_
_entity.id
_entity.type
_entity.pdbx_description
1 polymer ?
#
loop_
_entity_poly.entity_id
_entity_poly.type
_entity_poly.pdbx_seq_one_letter_code
_entity_poly.pdbx_strand_id
1 'polypeptide(L)'
;AGCKAVCEPAFWAGFDRSSVAGFYDYYRQLTEYEPKRAARYYLPHYSWICINPKEAEDLVFAREVIQIIPKFLEKETVLGVGEIGLNKNSKNEVAILEEQIQLALDHDQLILIHTPHLEDKLKGTKLIVDILQQDPRINPNKVLIDHVEEHTIRKVIEAGFWAGITLYPESKCTPPRAVDMLEQYGSSNRLWMNSACDWGVSDPLSLPKAILELRKRSFSEEEIDRLVYQNPVHFLKQSPKFKLDI
;
A
#
# COMPACT_ATOMS: atom_id res chain seq x y z
N ALA A 1 5.80 -19.66 -6.67
CA ALA A 1 6.22 -19.09 -5.39
C ALA A 1 5.08 -19.10 -4.34
N GLY A 2 3.90 -19.64 -4.67
CA GLY A 2 2.77 -19.75 -3.72
C GLY A 2 1.93 -18.47 -3.56
N CYS A 3 2.13 -17.46 -4.41
CA CYS A 3 1.32 -16.25 -4.40
C CYS A 3 -0.16 -16.59 -4.68
N LYS A 4 -1.07 -16.08 -3.86
CA LYS A 4 -2.52 -16.34 -3.97
C LYS A 4 -3.26 -15.23 -4.69
N ALA A 5 -2.78 -13.99 -4.60
CA ALA A 5 -3.31 -12.83 -5.29
C ALA A 5 -2.21 -11.78 -5.47
N VAL A 6 -2.39 -10.89 -6.42
CA VAL A 6 -1.59 -9.68 -6.59
C VAL A 6 -2.50 -8.48 -6.33
N CYS A 7 -2.02 -7.54 -5.51
CA CYS A 7 -2.68 -6.27 -5.24
C CYS A 7 -1.71 -5.15 -5.62
N GLU A 8 -1.90 -4.57 -6.80
CA GLU A 8 -0.98 -3.60 -7.41
C GLU A 8 -1.50 -2.18 -7.22
N PRO A 9 -0.83 -1.35 -6.40
CA PRO A 9 -1.21 0.05 -6.28
C PRO A 9 -0.71 0.88 -7.47
N ALA A 10 -1.49 1.90 -7.84
CA ALA A 10 -1.02 2.94 -8.74
C ALA A 10 0.15 3.69 -8.10
N PHE A 11 1.29 3.73 -8.79
CA PHE A 11 2.49 4.41 -8.30
C PHE A 11 3.29 5.05 -9.43
N TRP A 12 4.38 5.71 -9.07
CA TRP A 12 5.33 6.35 -9.97
C TRP A 12 6.05 5.31 -10.83
N ALA A 13 6.19 5.60 -12.12
CA ALA A 13 6.76 4.65 -13.10
C ALA A 13 8.26 4.86 -13.37
N GLY A 14 8.98 5.60 -12.52
CA GLY A 14 10.37 5.99 -12.73
C GLY A 14 10.49 7.37 -13.40
N PHE A 15 9.40 7.97 -13.83
CA PHE A 15 9.29 9.31 -14.41
C PHE A 15 7.90 9.90 -14.11
N ASP A 16 7.79 11.22 -14.15
CA ASP A 16 6.52 11.93 -13.94
C ASP A 16 5.66 11.87 -15.20
N ARG A 17 4.40 11.51 -15.05
CA ARG A 17 3.43 11.53 -16.14
C ARG A 17 3.09 12.98 -16.49
N SER A 18 3.05 13.28 -17.78
CA SER A 18 2.91 14.65 -18.29
C SER A 18 1.48 15.07 -18.61
N SER A 19 0.49 14.17 -18.41
CA SER A 19 -0.89 14.46 -18.77
C SER A 19 -1.90 13.59 -18.04
N VAL A 20 -3.11 14.10 -17.85
CA VAL A 20 -4.26 13.35 -17.32
C VAL A 20 -4.58 12.12 -18.20
N ALA A 21 -4.41 12.23 -19.51
CA ALA A 21 -4.56 11.11 -20.44
C ALA A 21 -3.56 9.98 -20.15
N GLY A 22 -2.32 10.32 -19.76
CA GLY A 22 -1.31 9.34 -19.36
C GLY A 22 -1.72 8.58 -18.10
N PHE A 23 -2.31 9.25 -17.10
CA PHE A 23 -2.90 8.62 -15.92
C PHE A 23 -4.11 7.75 -16.29
N TYR A 24 -4.97 8.24 -17.17
CA TYR A 24 -6.15 7.49 -17.63
C TYR A 24 -5.75 6.17 -18.29
N ASP A 25 -4.77 6.19 -19.20
CA ASP A 25 -4.28 4.98 -19.86
C ASP A 25 -3.58 4.03 -18.87
N TYR A 26 -2.83 4.56 -17.91
CA TYR A 26 -2.24 3.76 -16.85
C TYR A 26 -3.28 3.08 -15.97
N TYR A 27 -4.33 3.79 -15.56
CA TYR A 27 -5.42 3.17 -14.78
C TYR A 27 -6.17 2.12 -15.58
N ARG A 28 -6.35 2.33 -16.90
CA ARG A 28 -6.89 1.28 -17.77
C ARG A 28 -5.98 0.05 -17.83
N GLN A 29 -4.67 0.25 -17.90
CA GLN A 29 -3.73 -0.85 -17.84
C GLN A 29 -3.92 -1.65 -16.56
N LEU A 30 -3.90 -1.01 -15.39
CA LEU A 30 -4.03 -1.66 -14.10
C LEU A 30 -5.37 -2.40 -13.92
N THR A 31 -6.47 -1.80 -14.40
CA THR A 31 -7.82 -2.30 -14.10
C THR A 31 -8.42 -3.18 -15.19
N GLU A 32 -7.94 -3.11 -16.42
CA GLU A 32 -8.53 -3.82 -17.58
C GLU A 32 -7.56 -4.82 -18.21
N TYR A 33 -6.25 -4.53 -18.24
CA TYR A 33 -5.27 -5.37 -18.90
C TYR A 33 -4.57 -6.33 -17.93
N GLU A 34 -4.02 -5.84 -16.83
CA GLU A 34 -3.28 -6.65 -15.87
C GLU A 34 -4.13 -7.77 -15.24
N PRO A 35 -5.40 -7.56 -14.87
CA PRO A 35 -6.25 -8.66 -14.40
C PRO A 35 -6.42 -9.78 -15.42
N LYS A 36 -6.56 -9.44 -16.71
CA LYS A 36 -6.65 -10.43 -17.78
C LYS A 36 -5.33 -11.16 -18.01
N ARG A 37 -4.19 -10.46 -17.87
CA ARG A 37 -2.87 -11.05 -17.98
C ARG A 37 -2.60 -12.03 -16.84
N ALA A 38 -2.88 -11.63 -15.60
CA ALA A 38 -2.71 -12.45 -14.41
C ALA A 38 -3.63 -13.68 -14.40
N ALA A 39 -4.86 -13.55 -14.89
CA ALA A 39 -5.81 -14.66 -15.00
C ALA A 39 -5.29 -15.83 -15.84
N ARG A 40 -4.40 -15.59 -16.82
CA ARG A 40 -3.75 -16.65 -17.61
C ARG A 40 -2.86 -17.55 -16.75
N TYR A 41 -2.47 -17.09 -15.58
CA TYR A 41 -1.68 -17.82 -14.59
C TYR A 41 -2.51 -18.23 -13.37
N TYR A 42 -3.83 -18.17 -13.47
CA TYR A 42 -4.77 -18.46 -12.37
C TYR A 42 -4.50 -17.61 -11.13
N LEU A 43 -4.06 -16.36 -11.34
CA LEU A 43 -3.69 -15.43 -10.28
C LEU A 43 -4.67 -14.25 -10.27
N PRO A 44 -5.53 -14.10 -9.25
CA PRO A 44 -6.35 -12.92 -9.08
C PRO A 44 -5.48 -11.66 -8.98
N HIS A 45 -5.86 -10.62 -9.71
CA HIS A 45 -5.18 -9.33 -9.71
C HIS A 45 -6.15 -8.23 -9.34
N TYR A 46 -5.79 -7.47 -8.34
CA TYR A 46 -6.51 -6.30 -7.85
C TYR A 46 -5.63 -5.06 -7.94
N SER A 47 -6.28 -3.88 -7.93
CA SER A 47 -5.56 -2.61 -8.04
C SER A 47 -6.02 -1.62 -6.98
N TRP A 48 -5.19 -0.62 -6.76
CA TRP A 48 -5.50 0.59 -6.02
C TRP A 48 -5.25 1.77 -6.95
N ILE A 49 -6.09 2.79 -6.90
CA ILE A 49 -6.03 3.92 -7.85
C ILE A 49 -5.83 5.23 -7.11
N CYS A 50 -4.83 6.00 -7.54
CA CYS A 50 -4.52 7.31 -6.95
C CYS A 50 -3.60 8.12 -7.85
N ILE A 51 -3.44 9.41 -7.54
CA ILE A 51 -2.19 10.12 -7.86
C ILE A 51 -1.22 9.94 -6.70
N ASN A 52 -0.03 9.40 -6.98
CA ASN A 52 0.96 9.11 -5.95
C ASN A 52 1.68 10.40 -5.48
N PRO A 53 2.30 10.41 -4.28
CA PRO A 53 2.90 11.61 -3.71
C PRO A 53 4.06 12.18 -4.53
N LYS A 54 4.75 11.39 -5.35
CA LYS A 54 5.85 11.89 -6.20
C LYS A 54 5.36 12.79 -7.33
N GLU A 55 4.12 12.62 -7.77
CA GLU A 55 3.50 13.38 -8.86
C GLU A 55 2.47 14.41 -8.33
N ALA A 56 2.42 14.68 -7.03
CA ALA A 56 1.42 15.51 -6.36
C ALA A 56 1.82 16.99 -6.19
N GLU A 57 3.00 17.41 -6.63
CA GLU A 57 3.52 18.77 -6.41
C GLU A 57 2.80 19.84 -7.25
N ASP A 58 2.32 19.51 -8.43
CA ASP A 58 1.46 20.39 -9.22
C ASP A 58 0.00 20.19 -8.82
N LEU A 59 -0.51 21.09 -7.97
CA LEU A 59 -1.87 21.00 -7.43
C LEU A 59 -2.96 21.07 -8.51
N VAL A 60 -2.74 21.82 -9.59
CA VAL A 60 -3.74 21.94 -10.67
C VAL A 60 -3.83 20.61 -11.40
N PHE A 61 -2.71 20.10 -11.82
CA PHE A 61 -2.61 18.81 -12.49
C PHE A 61 -3.11 17.66 -11.62
N ALA A 62 -2.68 17.64 -10.35
CA ALA A 62 -3.09 16.60 -9.41
C ALA A 62 -4.62 16.54 -9.21
N ARG A 63 -5.27 17.70 -9.11
CA ARG A 63 -6.73 17.79 -8.99
C ARG A 63 -7.46 17.33 -10.25
N GLU A 64 -6.92 17.61 -11.44
CA GLU A 64 -7.46 17.09 -12.70
C GLU A 64 -7.37 15.56 -12.74
N VAL A 65 -6.27 14.98 -12.25
CA VAL A 65 -6.13 13.53 -12.12
C VAL A 65 -7.10 12.95 -11.10
N ILE A 66 -7.28 13.59 -9.95
CA ILE A 66 -8.25 13.15 -8.92
C ILE A 66 -9.67 13.07 -9.51
N GLN A 67 -10.06 13.99 -10.39
CA GLN A 67 -11.39 14.00 -11.01
C GLN A 67 -11.70 12.76 -11.86
N ILE A 68 -10.70 12.08 -12.38
CA ILE A 68 -10.92 10.85 -13.18
C ILE A 68 -10.92 9.57 -12.35
N ILE A 69 -10.42 9.60 -11.10
CA ILE A 69 -10.31 8.43 -10.22
C ILE A 69 -11.67 7.75 -9.95
N PRO A 70 -12.77 8.45 -9.65
CA PRO A 70 -14.07 7.83 -9.34
C PRO A 70 -14.52 6.81 -10.37
N LYS A 71 -14.29 7.08 -11.65
CA LYS A 71 -14.63 6.19 -12.75
C LYS A 71 -13.94 4.81 -12.64
N PHE A 72 -12.73 4.79 -12.09
CA PHE A 72 -11.96 3.56 -11.92
C PHE A 72 -12.28 2.86 -10.59
N LEU A 73 -12.70 3.62 -9.57
CA LEU A 73 -13.14 3.02 -8.31
C LEU A 73 -14.38 2.12 -8.47
N GLU A 74 -15.15 2.27 -9.51
CA GLU A 74 -16.29 1.40 -9.81
C GLU A 74 -15.89 0.01 -10.36
N LYS A 75 -14.66 -0.16 -10.84
CA LYS A 75 -14.18 -1.42 -11.41
C LYS A 75 -14.10 -2.53 -10.35
N GLU A 76 -14.52 -3.74 -10.72
CA GLU A 76 -14.52 -4.92 -9.83
C GLU A 76 -13.15 -5.32 -9.28
N THR A 77 -12.08 -4.93 -9.95
CA THR A 77 -10.70 -5.23 -9.53
C THR A 77 -10.07 -4.14 -8.67
N VAL A 78 -10.75 -3.00 -8.43
CA VAL A 78 -10.22 -1.89 -7.66
C VAL A 78 -10.69 -1.96 -6.22
N LEU A 79 -9.75 -2.12 -5.29
CA LEU A 79 -10.02 -2.31 -3.86
C LEU A 79 -10.13 -1.00 -3.09
N GLY A 80 -9.53 0.08 -3.60
CA GLY A 80 -9.52 1.34 -2.90
C GLY A 80 -8.67 2.42 -3.52
N VAL A 81 -8.42 3.46 -2.73
CA VAL A 81 -7.57 4.60 -3.09
C VAL A 81 -6.15 4.40 -2.54
N GLY A 82 -5.17 4.38 -3.42
CA GLY A 82 -3.77 4.19 -3.04
C GLY A 82 -2.83 3.88 -4.21
N GLU A 83 -1.55 4.10 -4.05
CA GLU A 83 -0.78 4.47 -2.86
C GLU A 83 -0.72 6.00 -2.70
N ILE A 84 -1.55 6.59 -1.82
CA ILE A 84 -1.53 8.02 -1.51
C ILE A 84 -0.58 8.28 -0.34
N GLY A 85 -0.16 9.51 -0.10
CA GLY A 85 0.71 9.77 1.05
C GLY A 85 1.69 10.91 0.85
N LEU A 86 2.88 10.76 1.45
CA LEU A 86 3.93 11.79 1.44
C LEU A 86 5.26 11.21 0.94
N ASN A 87 6.02 12.01 0.20
CA ASN A 87 7.36 11.69 -0.28
C ASN A 87 8.41 12.67 0.27
N LYS A 88 8.14 13.97 0.19
CA LYS A 88 9.02 15.07 0.68
C LYS A 88 8.41 15.82 1.87
N ASN A 89 7.23 15.45 2.30
CA ASN A 89 6.45 16.15 3.35
C ASN A 89 6.12 17.61 2.97
N SER A 90 5.92 17.91 1.69
CA SER A 90 5.55 19.24 1.22
C SER A 90 4.10 19.56 1.56
N LYS A 91 3.77 20.87 1.55
CA LYS A 91 2.38 21.32 1.74
C LYS A 91 1.46 20.87 0.60
N ASN A 92 2.01 20.76 -0.61
CA ASN A 92 1.25 20.33 -1.78
C ASN A 92 0.90 18.83 -1.68
N GLU A 93 1.87 18.01 -1.29
CA GLU A 93 1.62 16.57 -1.01
C GLU A 93 0.55 16.39 0.07
N VAL A 94 0.60 17.19 1.16
CA VAL A 94 -0.41 17.14 2.23
C VAL A 94 -1.79 17.48 1.70
N ALA A 95 -1.92 18.57 0.93
CA ALA A 95 -3.22 18.97 0.36
C ALA A 95 -3.80 17.85 -0.54
N ILE A 96 -2.98 17.27 -1.41
CA ILE A 96 -3.41 16.19 -2.29
C ILE A 96 -3.70 14.88 -1.53
N LEU A 97 -2.98 14.60 -0.46
CA LEU A 97 -3.28 13.48 0.44
C LEU A 97 -4.68 13.65 1.07
N GLU A 98 -4.98 14.83 1.64
CA GLU A 98 -6.26 15.11 2.28
C GLU A 98 -7.42 15.04 1.27
N GLU A 99 -7.25 15.58 0.05
CA GLU A 99 -8.25 15.50 -1.02
C GLU A 99 -8.52 14.03 -1.44
N GLN A 100 -7.53 13.18 -1.47
CA GLN A 100 -7.69 11.76 -1.81
C GLN A 100 -8.24 10.93 -0.64
N ILE A 101 -7.95 11.30 0.61
CA ILE A 101 -8.62 10.73 1.78
C ILE A 101 -10.11 11.05 1.71
N GLN A 102 -10.48 12.31 1.42
CA GLN A 102 -11.88 12.72 1.25
C GLN A 102 -12.55 11.90 0.13
N LEU A 103 -11.88 11.74 -1.00
CA LEU A 103 -12.36 10.89 -2.11
C LEU A 103 -12.65 9.45 -1.65
N ALA A 104 -11.74 8.87 -0.88
CA ALA A 104 -11.90 7.50 -0.36
C ALA A 104 -13.10 7.40 0.59
N LEU A 105 -13.32 8.41 1.44
CA LEU A 105 -14.48 8.48 2.34
C LEU A 105 -15.79 8.59 1.55
N ASP A 106 -15.85 9.47 0.55
CA ASP A 106 -17.04 9.72 -0.27
C ASP A 106 -17.49 8.45 -1.04
N HIS A 107 -16.56 7.57 -1.37
CA HIS A 107 -16.80 6.34 -2.09
C HIS A 107 -16.71 5.07 -1.22
N ASP A 108 -16.62 5.21 0.10
CA ASP A 108 -16.46 4.09 1.07
C ASP A 108 -15.34 3.10 0.71
N GLN A 109 -14.18 3.61 0.29
CA GLN A 109 -13.06 2.81 -0.17
C GLN A 109 -12.07 2.47 0.94
N LEU A 110 -11.27 1.40 0.75
CA LEU A 110 -10.06 1.17 1.52
C LEU A 110 -9.01 2.22 1.16
N ILE A 111 -8.12 2.52 2.10
CA ILE A 111 -7.05 3.51 1.94
C ILE A 111 -5.69 2.83 2.11
N LEU A 112 -4.80 3.00 1.14
CA LEU A 112 -3.41 2.56 1.20
C LEU A 112 -2.48 3.77 1.20
N ILE A 113 -1.69 3.91 2.25
CA ILE A 113 -0.83 5.07 2.51
C ILE A 113 0.64 4.74 2.27
N HIS A 114 1.29 5.53 1.43
CA HIS A 114 2.75 5.58 1.27
C HIS A 114 3.38 6.49 2.32
N THR A 115 4.44 6.02 2.97
CA THR A 115 5.25 6.84 3.89
C THR A 115 6.58 7.25 3.24
N PRO A 116 7.11 8.45 3.56
CA PRO A 116 8.38 8.92 3.00
C PRO A 116 9.55 7.99 3.23
N HIS A 117 10.65 8.22 2.52
CA HIS A 117 11.91 7.50 2.70
C HIS A 117 12.89 8.27 3.58
N LEU A 118 13.88 7.55 4.12
CA LEU A 118 15.04 8.08 4.81
C LEU A 118 14.68 9.02 5.98
N GLU A 119 15.36 10.14 6.08
CA GLU A 119 15.26 11.14 7.16
C GLU A 119 13.87 11.76 7.35
N ASP A 120 13.08 11.79 6.31
CA ASP A 120 11.71 12.29 6.37
C ASP A 120 10.67 11.25 6.85
N LYS A 121 11.06 9.98 6.97
CA LYS A 121 10.18 8.85 7.34
C LYS A 121 9.42 9.11 8.64
N LEU A 122 10.13 9.38 9.73
CA LEU A 122 9.51 9.55 11.05
C LEU A 122 8.57 10.76 11.08
N LYS A 123 9.03 11.89 10.54
CA LYS A 123 8.25 13.13 10.45
C LYS A 123 6.99 12.94 9.61
N GLY A 124 7.15 12.36 8.42
CA GLY A 124 6.03 12.15 7.50
C GLY A 124 5.03 11.13 8.02
N THR A 125 5.50 10.02 8.60
CA THR A 125 4.59 9.04 9.23
C THR A 125 3.80 9.66 10.39
N LYS A 126 4.45 10.52 11.19
CA LYS A 126 3.75 11.25 12.26
C LYS A 126 2.69 12.16 11.68
N LEU A 127 3.03 12.95 10.67
CA LEU A 127 2.09 13.85 10.02
C LEU A 127 0.89 13.11 9.41
N ILE A 128 1.13 11.99 8.73
CA ILE A 128 0.07 11.13 8.20
C ILE A 128 -0.86 10.63 9.32
N VAL A 129 -0.30 10.10 10.40
CA VAL A 129 -1.10 9.61 11.53
C VAL A 129 -1.91 10.75 12.16
N ASP A 130 -1.30 11.92 12.34
CA ASP A 130 -1.97 13.09 12.92
C ASP A 130 -3.16 13.55 12.02
N ILE A 131 -2.98 13.61 10.69
CA ILE A 131 -4.05 13.91 9.71
C ILE A 131 -5.18 12.88 9.81
N LEU A 132 -4.86 11.60 9.79
CA LEU A 132 -5.87 10.54 9.83
C LEU A 132 -6.65 10.52 11.15
N GLN A 133 -6.02 10.84 12.28
CA GLN A 133 -6.68 10.87 13.59
C GLN A 133 -7.53 12.13 13.81
N GLN A 134 -7.29 13.22 13.07
CA GLN A 134 -8.08 14.45 13.18
C GLN A 134 -9.46 14.33 12.54
N ASP A 135 -9.68 13.42 11.60
CA ASP A 135 -10.98 13.22 10.97
C ASP A 135 -11.71 12.02 11.59
N PRO A 136 -12.76 12.25 12.40
CA PRO A 136 -13.50 11.18 13.08
C PRO A 136 -14.28 10.26 12.12
N ARG A 137 -14.40 10.60 10.85
CA ARG A 137 -15.05 9.77 9.83
C ARG A 137 -14.15 8.64 9.38
N ILE A 138 -12.83 8.74 9.60
CA ILE A 138 -11.88 7.73 9.20
C ILE A 138 -11.99 6.51 10.11
N ASN A 139 -12.33 5.37 9.50
CA ASN A 139 -12.28 4.09 10.18
C ASN A 139 -10.85 3.50 10.11
N PRO A 140 -10.11 3.40 11.23
CA PRO A 140 -8.74 2.88 11.21
C PRO A 140 -8.64 1.45 10.66
N ASN A 141 -9.72 0.67 10.72
CA ASN A 141 -9.75 -0.67 10.15
C ASN A 141 -9.63 -0.66 8.62
N LYS A 142 -10.01 0.42 7.94
CA LYS A 142 -9.96 0.57 6.49
C LYS A 142 -8.69 1.24 5.98
N VAL A 143 -7.71 1.53 6.83
CA VAL A 143 -6.47 2.24 6.47
C VAL A 143 -5.26 1.36 6.71
N LEU A 144 -4.47 1.14 5.66
CA LEU A 144 -3.14 0.54 5.71
C LEU A 144 -2.09 1.62 5.54
N ILE A 145 -1.18 1.76 6.49
CA ILE A 145 0.02 2.59 6.40
C ILE A 145 1.20 1.68 6.06
N ASP A 146 1.70 1.81 4.84
CA ASP A 146 2.73 0.93 4.31
C ASP A 146 4.15 1.49 4.49
N HIS A 147 5.15 0.63 4.25
CA HIS A 147 6.57 0.91 4.38
C HIS A 147 6.99 1.31 5.81
N VAL A 148 6.36 0.71 6.82
CA VAL A 148 6.78 0.95 8.21
C VAL A 148 8.17 0.38 8.46
N GLU A 149 8.89 1.04 9.37
CA GLU A 149 10.24 0.69 9.80
C GLU A 149 10.35 0.73 11.33
N GLU A 150 11.52 0.42 11.88
CA GLU A 150 11.80 0.32 13.33
C GLU A 150 11.25 1.50 14.14
N HIS A 151 11.34 2.72 13.59
CA HIS A 151 10.93 3.95 14.28
C HIS A 151 9.47 4.33 14.09
N THR A 152 8.75 3.64 13.22
CA THR A 152 7.37 4.01 12.84
C THR A 152 6.34 2.93 13.14
N ILE A 153 6.73 1.65 13.17
CA ILE A 153 5.83 0.51 13.32
C ILE A 153 4.94 0.61 14.56
N ARG A 154 5.51 0.94 15.74
CA ARG A 154 4.71 1.09 16.97
C ARG A 154 3.70 2.21 16.87
N LYS A 155 4.13 3.37 16.35
CA LYS A 155 3.28 4.54 16.22
C LYS A 155 2.04 4.25 15.37
N VAL A 156 2.21 3.53 14.27
CA VAL A 156 1.11 3.15 13.37
C VAL A 156 0.14 2.18 14.06
N ILE A 157 0.68 1.14 14.71
CA ILE A 157 -0.15 0.13 15.40
C ILE A 157 -0.88 0.72 16.60
N GLU A 158 -0.21 1.54 17.42
CA GLU A 158 -0.81 2.20 18.60
C GLU A 158 -1.90 3.20 18.20
N ALA A 159 -1.77 3.83 17.03
CA ALA A 159 -2.81 4.67 16.46
C ALA A 159 -4.02 3.88 15.92
N GLY A 160 -3.98 2.54 15.92
CA GLY A 160 -5.06 1.66 15.50
C GLY A 160 -5.10 1.35 14.01
N PHE A 161 -4.13 1.79 13.22
CA PHE A 161 -4.05 1.51 11.80
C PHE A 161 -3.41 0.16 11.48
N TRP A 162 -3.61 -0.33 10.26
CA TRP A 162 -2.83 -1.44 9.73
C TRP A 162 -1.45 -0.98 9.32
N ALA A 163 -0.45 -1.82 9.53
CA ALA A 163 0.95 -1.55 9.22
C ALA A 163 1.49 -2.58 8.21
N GLY A 164 2.16 -2.09 7.17
CA GLY A 164 2.79 -2.91 6.14
C GLY A 164 4.31 -2.81 6.18
N ILE A 165 5.01 -3.95 6.31
CA ILE A 165 6.45 -4.07 6.10
C ILE A 165 6.66 -4.43 4.63
N THR A 166 7.21 -3.50 3.85
CA THR A 166 7.46 -3.72 2.43
C THR A 166 8.86 -4.25 2.18
N LEU A 167 8.93 -5.46 1.67
CA LEU A 167 10.17 -6.11 1.27
C LEU A 167 10.63 -5.58 -0.10
N TYR A 168 11.57 -4.64 -0.07
CA TYR A 168 12.19 -4.03 -1.24
C TYR A 168 13.66 -3.79 -0.92
N PRO A 169 14.57 -4.69 -1.33
CA PRO A 169 15.88 -4.88 -0.72
C PRO A 169 16.78 -3.64 -0.67
N GLU A 170 16.78 -2.80 -1.70
CA GLU A 170 17.70 -1.67 -1.74
C GLU A 170 17.16 -0.40 -1.11
N SER A 171 15.87 -0.13 -1.25
CA SER A 171 15.31 1.16 -0.85
C SER A 171 14.42 1.12 0.38
N LYS A 172 14.00 -0.06 0.85
CA LYS A 172 13.10 -0.19 2.00
C LYS A 172 13.62 -1.25 3.00
N CYS A 173 13.24 -2.52 2.82
CA CYS A 173 13.52 -3.55 3.81
C CYS A 173 13.97 -4.87 3.16
N THR A 174 15.04 -5.46 3.68
CA THR A 174 15.43 -6.84 3.33
C THR A 174 14.67 -7.85 4.18
N PRO A 175 14.52 -9.12 3.73
CA PRO A 175 13.92 -10.17 4.54
C PRO A 175 14.52 -10.33 5.93
N PRO A 176 15.85 -10.39 6.14
CA PRO A 176 16.42 -10.44 7.50
C PRO A 176 16.05 -9.25 8.37
N ARG A 177 16.13 -8.00 7.84
CA ARG A 177 15.76 -6.80 8.59
C ARG A 177 14.28 -6.78 8.99
N ALA A 178 13.40 -7.31 8.12
CA ALA A 178 11.98 -7.44 8.47
C ALA A 178 11.77 -8.38 9.67
N VAL A 179 12.52 -9.48 9.72
CA VAL A 179 12.44 -10.40 10.86
C VAL A 179 13.08 -9.79 12.12
N ASP A 180 14.18 -9.03 12.01
CA ASP A 180 14.75 -8.27 13.14
C ASP A 180 13.71 -7.32 13.75
N MET A 181 12.92 -6.63 12.92
CA MET A 181 11.82 -5.77 13.41
C MET A 181 10.75 -6.57 14.16
N LEU A 182 10.39 -7.76 13.66
CA LEU A 182 9.40 -8.61 14.34
C LEU A 182 9.90 -9.15 15.67
N GLU A 183 11.17 -9.53 15.76
CA GLU A 183 11.80 -9.96 17.02
C GLU A 183 11.84 -8.82 18.03
N GLN A 184 12.10 -7.60 17.59
CA GLN A 184 12.20 -6.43 18.46
C GLN A 184 10.85 -5.87 18.90
N TYR A 185 9.86 -5.84 18.01
CA TYR A 185 8.59 -5.15 18.25
C TYR A 185 7.39 -6.09 18.39
N GLY A 186 7.59 -7.37 18.12
CA GLY A 186 6.53 -8.39 18.14
C GLY A 186 5.66 -8.38 16.89
N SER A 187 4.95 -9.48 16.69
CA SER A 187 3.89 -9.56 15.69
C SER A 187 2.59 -8.94 16.22
N SER A 188 1.79 -8.40 15.32
CA SER A 188 0.49 -7.80 15.62
C SER A 188 -0.57 -8.34 14.67
N ASN A 189 -1.82 -8.41 15.13
CA ASN A 189 -2.97 -8.74 14.28
C ASN A 189 -3.29 -7.65 13.23
N ARG A 190 -2.55 -6.53 13.25
CA ARG A 190 -2.65 -5.43 12.28
C ARG A 190 -1.35 -5.18 11.53
N LEU A 191 -0.46 -6.17 11.52
CA LEU A 191 0.82 -6.10 10.83
C LEU A 191 0.91 -7.20 9.78
N TRP A 192 1.38 -6.85 8.61
CA TRP A 192 1.70 -7.82 7.56
C TRP A 192 2.98 -7.50 6.80
N MET A 193 3.44 -8.45 6.00
CA MET A 193 4.53 -8.27 5.05
C MET A 193 3.97 -8.23 3.62
N ASN A 194 4.52 -7.35 2.81
CA ASN A 194 4.28 -7.31 1.37
C ASN A 194 5.61 -7.17 0.61
N SER A 195 5.57 -7.27 -0.71
CA SER A 195 6.72 -7.03 -1.58
C SER A 195 6.36 -5.95 -2.59
N ALA A 196 7.37 -5.25 -3.09
CA ALA A 196 7.23 -4.35 -4.23
C ALA A 196 8.07 -4.86 -5.40
N CYS A 197 7.49 -4.84 -6.59
CA CYS A 197 8.13 -5.24 -7.85
C CYS A 197 7.85 -4.19 -8.92
N ASP A 198 8.19 -2.94 -8.61
CA ASP A 198 7.96 -1.78 -9.46
C ASP A 198 9.18 -1.44 -10.35
N TRP A 199 9.35 -0.17 -10.69
CA TRP A 199 10.36 0.37 -11.59
C TRP A 199 11.83 0.20 -11.11
N GLY A 200 12.05 -0.01 -9.83
CA GLY A 200 13.39 -0.09 -9.24
C GLY A 200 13.94 -1.51 -9.17
N VAL A 201 15.12 -1.64 -8.55
CA VAL A 201 15.73 -2.94 -8.28
C VAL A 201 14.89 -3.68 -7.24
N SER A 202 14.20 -4.70 -7.68
CA SER A 202 13.26 -5.47 -6.87
C SER A 202 13.60 -6.96 -6.88
N ASP A 203 13.04 -7.69 -5.93
CA ASP A 203 13.17 -9.15 -5.86
C ASP A 203 11.78 -9.78 -5.74
N PRO A 204 11.25 -10.41 -6.80
CA PRO A 204 9.93 -11.04 -6.79
C PRO A 204 9.85 -12.23 -5.81
N LEU A 205 10.96 -12.69 -5.27
CA LEU A 205 11.04 -13.73 -4.26
C LEU A 205 11.26 -13.20 -2.84
N SER A 206 11.17 -11.88 -2.62
CA SER A 206 11.39 -11.28 -1.31
C SER A 206 10.48 -11.86 -0.24
N LEU A 207 9.19 -12.03 -0.52
CA LEU A 207 8.24 -12.60 0.44
C LEU A 207 8.53 -14.09 0.74
N PRO A 208 8.73 -14.99 -0.24
CA PRO A 208 9.24 -16.34 0.01
C PRO A 208 10.54 -16.39 0.81
N LYS A 209 11.47 -15.46 0.57
CA LYS A 209 12.73 -15.37 1.33
C LYS A 209 12.49 -14.93 2.78
N ALA A 210 11.54 -14.02 3.02
CA ALA A 210 11.15 -13.65 4.37
C ALA A 210 10.50 -14.81 5.13
N ILE A 211 9.64 -15.58 4.48
CA ILE A 211 9.07 -16.81 5.06
C ILE A 211 10.19 -17.80 5.46
N LEU A 212 11.18 -17.99 4.60
CA LEU A 212 12.34 -18.85 4.92
C LEU A 212 13.13 -18.31 6.11
N GLU A 213 13.33 -17.00 6.19
CA GLU A 213 14.06 -16.36 7.30
C GLU A 213 13.28 -16.46 8.63
N LEU A 214 11.96 -16.27 8.61
CA LEU A 214 11.10 -16.50 9.78
C LEU A 214 11.22 -17.92 10.30
N ARG A 215 11.17 -18.93 9.40
CA ARG A 215 11.36 -20.35 9.79
C ARG A 215 12.73 -20.60 10.40
N LYS A 216 13.80 -20.04 9.85
CA LYS A 216 15.16 -20.15 10.43
C LYS A 216 15.23 -19.58 11.84
N ARG A 217 14.46 -18.56 12.15
CA ARG A 217 14.39 -17.94 13.47
C ARG A 217 13.27 -18.49 14.37
N SER A 218 12.76 -19.66 14.01
CA SER A 218 11.79 -20.44 14.82
C SER A 218 10.44 -19.76 15.04
N PHE A 219 10.01 -18.88 14.13
CA PHE A 219 8.61 -18.44 14.12
C PHE A 219 7.69 -19.61 13.76
N SER A 220 6.57 -19.71 14.43
CA SER A 220 5.58 -20.75 14.15
C SER A 220 4.93 -20.56 12.76
N GLU A 221 4.47 -21.65 12.15
CA GLU A 221 3.74 -21.55 10.86
C GLU A 221 2.46 -20.72 11.00
N GLU A 222 1.83 -20.69 12.17
CA GLU A 222 0.66 -19.83 12.44
C GLU A 222 1.02 -18.35 12.42
N GLU A 223 2.15 -17.94 13.01
CA GLU A 223 2.63 -16.56 12.97
C GLU A 223 3.02 -16.15 11.56
N ILE A 224 3.68 -17.05 10.83
CA ILE A 224 4.07 -16.82 9.43
C ILE A 224 2.81 -16.64 8.57
N ASP A 225 1.85 -17.54 8.65
CA ASP A 225 0.61 -17.49 7.90
C ASP A 225 -0.18 -16.20 8.22
N ARG A 226 -0.21 -15.80 9.50
CA ARG A 226 -0.82 -14.54 9.91
C ARG A 226 -0.21 -13.33 9.20
N LEU A 227 1.13 -13.26 9.14
CA LEU A 227 1.86 -12.13 8.57
C LEU A 227 1.77 -12.02 7.05
N VAL A 228 1.66 -13.15 6.35
CA VAL A 228 1.76 -13.15 4.88
C VAL A 228 0.44 -13.49 4.19
N TYR A 229 -0.58 -13.94 4.94
CA TYR A 229 -1.85 -14.38 4.37
C TYR A 229 -3.08 -13.93 5.16
N GLN A 230 -3.22 -14.30 6.45
CA GLN A 230 -4.46 -14.05 7.21
C GLN A 230 -4.72 -12.54 7.39
N ASN A 231 -3.73 -11.78 7.84
CA ASN A 231 -3.86 -10.34 8.07
C ASN A 231 -4.15 -9.58 6.77
N PRO A 232 -3.39 -9.75 5.65
CA PRO A 232 -3.77 -9.12 4.39
C PRO A 232 -5.15 -9.51 3.90
N VAL A 233 -5.55 -10.78 3.99
CA VAL A 233 -6.88 -11.23 3.59
C VAL A 233 -7.97 -10.60 4.46
N HIS A 234 -7.75 -10.51 5.78
CA HIS A 234 -8.69 -9.86 6.70
C HIS A 234 -8.91 -8.38 6.36
N PHE A 235 -7.84 -7.65 6.06
CA PHE A 235 -7.93 -6.27 5.64
C PHE A 235 -8.65 -6.13 4.29
N LEU A 236 -8.24 -6.88 3.29
CA LEU A 236 -8.73 -6.77 1.92
C LEU A 236 -10.20 -7.20 1.77
N LYS A 237 -10.66 -8.17 2.55
CA LYS A 237 -12.06 -8.62 2.58
C LYS A 237 -13.07 -7.55 3.04
N GLN A 238 -12.61 -6.44 3.59
CA GLN A 238 -13.48 -5.29 3.87
C GLN A 238 -13.95 -4.60 2.57
N SER A 239 -13.26 -4.80 1.45
CA SER A 239 -13.79 -4.47 0.13
C SER A 239 -14.66 -5.62 -0.39
N PRO A 240 -15.93 -5.38 -0.76
CA PRO A 240 -16.82 -6.42 -1.30
C PRO A 240 -16.33 -6.98 -2.65
N LYS A 241 -15.36 -6.31 -3.25
CA LYS A 241 -14.75 -6.70 -4.53
C LYS A 241 -13.64 -7.74 -4.35
N PHE A 242 -13.05 -7.85 -3.16
CA PHE A 242 -12.01 -8.83 -2.92
C PHE A 242 -12.61 -10.22 -2.76
N LYS A 243 -12.39 -11.05 -3.76
CA LYS A 243 -12.85 -12.43 -3.80
C LYS A 243 -11.63 -13.33 -3.94
N LEU A 244 -11.26 -13.95 -2.85
CA LEU A 244 -10.24 -14.99 -2.83
C LEU A 244 -10.92 -16.27 -2.34
N ASP A 245 -11.09 -17.23 -3.25
CA ASP A 245 -11.57 -18.56 -2.91
C ASP A 245 -10.48 -19.25 -2.08
N ILE A 246 -10.84 -19.65 -0.86
CA ILE A 246 -9.94 -20.28 0.11
C ILE A 246 -10.08 -21.80 0.00
#